data_475174a65bd4187f56ae5ccd6d7e9a42
#
_entry.id   475174a65bd4187f56ae5ccd6d7e9a42
#
_cell.length_a   1.000
_cell.length_b   1.000
_cell.length_c   1.000
_cell.angle_alpha   90.00
_cell.angle_beta   90.00
_cell.angle_gamma   90.00
#
_symmetry.space_group_name_H-M   'P 1'
#
loop_
_entity.id
_entity.type
_entity.pdbx_description
1 polymer ?
#
loop_
_entity_poly.entity_id
_entity_poly.type
_entity_poly.pdbx_seq_one_letter_code
_entity_poly.pdbx_strand_id
1 'polypeptide(L)'
;MSEAKATRSSAASSQNIAYIEGLDHLRGFAAFMVLFHHGFWVSLGMHYPPAVTWNNWPKAQNPLFAPIIETHVFVTVFFIVSGFIFTLVGFGKQLAYGKYLRNRVLRVMPVFLTALFFGIALFPDRFEWDRFVTTATIFGDMSAASLRLHPVTTAFWTVAVEFQFYLIFPFLIAIMTRQGPRPLVWMIALMLGLRTVGFFLGDSIRDLHYWHLIPGRLDAFLIGMLGARIWLRWRDDPRAAALGPGDPLSAGLARALRERPWASFATAMVVLLAWEWFLSQSGGYPKQAWWKIWAPTWESLVCLLAVLGYLAVAGKIWAPIKRTFAFLGDMSFSTYICHFMIVGLVIGDPLDREHMPGLMLPFHQWWPGIHPMLDATLNTLLLAFPAAILLSLLFFNAVERPFMRLRTRYVSDVGVGVAANAAANTSGGGGSAS
;
A
#
# COMPACT_ATOMS: atom_id res chain seq x y z
N MET A 1 -7.26 21.34 28.41
CA MET A 1 -6.66 20.83 27.16
C MET A 1 -5.70 19.64 27.36
N SER A 2 -5.57 19.09 28.56
CA SER A 2 -4.62 18.00 28.90
C SER A 2 -5.23 16.58 28.85
N GLU A 3 -6.54 16.43 28.99
CA GLU A 3 -7.18 15.09 29.11
C GLU A 3 -7.57 14.40 27.78
N ALA A 4 -7.64 15.15 26.69
CA ALA A 4 -7.96 14.55 25.37
C ALA A 4 -6.80 13.75 24.74
N LYS A 5 -5.59 13.80 25.32
CA LYS A 5 -4.41 13.03 24.88
C LYS A 5 -4.34 11.61 25.48
N ALA A 6 -5.06 11.36 26.55
CA ALA A 6 -4.95 10.13 27.35
C ALA A 6 -5.90 8.99 26.93
N THR A 7 -6.87 9.22 26.04
CA THR A 7 -7.90 8.24 25.69
C THR A 7 -7.75 7.57 24.31
N ARG A 8 -6.69 7.87 23.53
CA ARG A 8 -6.35 7.01 22.41
C ARG A 8 -5.77 5.71 22.96
N SER A 9 -6.59 4.69 22.92
CA SER A 9 -6.29 3.33 23.32
C SER A 9 -4.86 2.93 22.97
N SER A 10 -4.06 2.61 24.00
CA SER A 10 -2.67 2.12 23.90
C SER A 10 -2.48 0.85 23.05
N ALA A 11 -3.55 0.31 22.48
CA ALA A 11 -3.54 -0.88 21.63
C ALA A 11 -3.10 -0.61 20.17
N ALA A 12 -3.20 0.63 19.70
CA ALA A 12 -2.83 1.00 18.32
C ALA A 12 -1.41 1.60 18.22
N SER A 13 -0.84 2.12 19.32
CA SER A 13 0.52 2.67 19.31
C SER A 13 1.56 1.57 19.13
N SER A 14 2.38 1.68 18.08
CA SER A 14 3.52 0.78 17.90
C SER A 14 4.50 0.93 19.07
N GLN A 15 4.82 -0.19 19.76
CA GLN A 15 5.85 -0.21 20.80
C GLN A 15 7.28 0.02 20.25
N ASN A 16 7.42 0.11 18.93
CA ASN A 16 8.70 0.11 18.22
C ASN A 16 9.08 1.47 17.63
N ILE A 17 8.14 2.39 17.44
CA ILE A 17 8.37 3.72 16.87
C ILE A 17 7.38 4.75 17.44
N ALA A 18 7.83 6.01 17.53
CA ALA A 18 6.93 7.12 17.81
C ALA A 18 5.82 7.22 16.75
N TYR A 19 4.62 7.53 17.19
CA TYR A 19 3.45 7.64 16.32
C TYR A 19 3.60 8.79 15.32
N ILE A 20 3.38 8.48 14.04
CA ILE A 20 3.39 9.46 12.94
C ILE A 20 1.97 9.53 12.37
N GLU A 21 1.18 10.47 12.86
CA GLU A 21 -0.24 10.63 12.52
C GLU A 21 -0.50 10.66 11.00
N GLY A 22 0.33 11.37 10.26
CA GLY A 22 0.18 11.51 8.81
C GLY A 22 0.28 10.20 8.01
N LEU A 23 0.96 9.17 8.55
CA LEU A 23 1.03 7.85 7.88
C LEU A 23 -0.29 7.08 8.03
N ASP A 24 -0.98 7.20 9.17
CA ASP A 24 -2.29 6.59 9.33
C ASP A 24 -3.33 7.32 8.47
N HIS A 25 -3.22 8.65 8.31
CA HIS A 25 -4.07 9.39 7.37
C HIS A 25 -3.92 8.85 5.94
N LEU A 26 -2.67 8.67 5.48
CA LEU A 26 -2.39 8.17 4.14
C LEU A 26 -2.92 6.74 3.94
N ARG A 27 -2.78 5.87 4.94
CA ARG A 27 -3.29 4.50 4.88
C ARG A 27 -4.82 4.48 4.84
N GLY A 28 -5.47 5.29 5.67
CA GLY A 28 -6.93 5.43 5.68
C GLY A 28 -7.43 5.95 4.33
N PHE A 29 -6.85 7.04 3.84
CA PHE A 29 -7.19 7.60 2.54
C PHE A 29 -7.00 6.58 1.41
N ALA A 30 -5.85 5.91 1.36
CA ALA A 30 -5.56 4.92 0.32
C ALA A 30 -6.54 3.74 0.34
N ALA A 31 -6.91 3.22 1.53
CA ALA A 31 -7.89 2.14 1.65
C ALA A 31 -9.26 2.53 1.06
N PHE A 32 -9.70 3.75 1.34
CA PHE A 32 -10.97 4.25 0.84
C PHE A 32 -10.93 4.60 -0.65
N MET A 33 -9.80 5.07 -1.18
CA MET A 33 -9.64 5.27 -2.63
C MET A 33 -9.65 3.95 -3.40
N VAL A 34 -9.07 2.89 -2.85
CA VAL A 34 -9.15 1.53 -3.44
C VAL A 34 -10.58 0.99 -3.39
N LEU A 35 -11.29 1.15 -2.26
CA LEU A 35 -12.71 0.82 -2.16
C LEU A 35 -13.52 1.62 -3.20
N PHE A 36 -13.24 2.93 -3.34
CA PHE A 36 -13.91 3.78 -4.33
C PHE A 36 -13.66 3.25 -5.74
N HIS A 37 -12.42 2.92 -6.08
CA HIS A 37 -12.08 2.34 -7.37
C HIS A 37 -12.97 1.15 -7.73
N HIS A 38 -13.01 0.15 -6.86
CA HIS A 38 -13.74 -1.08 -7.14
C HIS A 38 -15.26 -0.88 -7.09
N GLY A 39 -15.77 -0.10 -6.14
CA GLY A 39 -17.19 0.25 -6.07
C GLY A 39 -17.67 1.00 -7.31
N PHE A 40 -16.90 1.99 -7.76
CA PHE A 40 -17.19 2.78 -8.95
C PHE A 40 -17.23 1.93 -10.21
N TRP A 41 -16.21 1.07 -10.44
CA TRP A 41 -16.13 0.24 -11.64
C TRP A 41 -17.19 -0.85 -11.66
N VAL A 42 -17.46 -1.47 -10.53
CA VAL A 42 -18.53 -2.48 -10.41
C VAL A 42 -19.89 -1.83 -10.62
N SER A 43 -20.16 -0.67 -10.01
CA SER A 43 -21.41 0.07 -10.22
C SER A 43 -21.63 0.42 -11.69
N LEU A 44 -20.58 0.87 -12.37
CA LEU A 44 -20.65 1.21 -13.79
C LEU A 44 -20.96 -0.05 -14.64
N GLY A 45 -20.31 -1.18 -14.34
CA GLY A 45 -20.57 -2.45 -15.03
C GLY A 45 -21.95 -3.04 -14.76
N MET A 46 -22.53 -2.77 -13.58
CA MET A 46 -23.89 -3.22 -13.21
C MET A 46 -24.99 -2.46 -13.95
N HIS A 47 -24.91 -1.13 -13.99
CA HIS A 47 -25.97 -0.31 -14.58
C HIS A 47 -25.82 -0.06 -16.08
N TYR A 48 -24.58 -0.06 -16.59
CA TYR A 48 -24.27 0.34 -17.96
C TYR A 48 -23.42 -0.71 -18.71
N PRO A 49 -23.89 -1.97 -18.87
CA PRO A 49 -23.17 -2.99 -19.63
C PRO A 49 -23.20 -2.67 -21.14
N PRO A 50 -22.14 -2.90 -21.90
CA PRO A 50 -20.80 -3.35 -21.51
C PRO A 50 -19.84 -2.16 -21.25
N ALA A 51 -20.20 -1.28 -20.34
CA ALA A 51 -19.56 0.03 -20.17
C ALA A 51 -18.06 -0.04 -19.91
N VAL A 52 -17.60 -1.08 -19.21
CA VAL A 52 -16.18 -1.22 -18.89
C VAL A 52 -15.74 -2.67 -19.01
N THR A 53 -14.74 -2.88 -19.81
CA THR A 53 -13.98 -4.12 -19.90
C THR A 53 -12.50 -3.81 -19.87
N TRP A 54 -11.65 -4.82 -19.65
CA TRP A 54 -10.20 -4.67 -19.75
C TRP A 54 -9.74 -4.12 -21.12
N ASN A 55 -10.53 -4.32 -22.16
CA ASN A 55 -10.23 -3.82 -23.51
C ASN A 55 -10.84 -2.42 -23.77
N ASN A 56 -11.77 -1.95 -22.94
CA ASN A 56 -12.46 -0.69 -23.07
C ASN A 56 -12.30 0.17 -21.81
N TRP A 57 -11.06 0.41 -21.41
CA TRP A 57 -10.76 1.27 -20.26
C TRP A 57 -11.03 2.73 -20.62
N PRO A 58 -11.89 3.43 -19.87
CA PRO A 58 -12.27 4.79 -20.23
C PRO A 58 -11.10 5.76 -20.06
N LYS A 59 -11.12 6.79 -20.85
CA LYS A 59 -10.17 7.90 -20.75
C LYS A 59 -10.83 9.08 -20.06
N ALA A 60 -10.11 9.71 -19.15
CA ALA A 60 -10.54 10.97 -18.60
C ALA A 60 -10.60 12.03 -19.71
N GLN A 61 -11.68 12.79 -19.76
CA GLN A 61 -11.80 13.91 -20.69
C GLN A 61 -11.11 15.17 -20.17
N ASN A 62 -10.87 15.24 -18.88
CA ASN A 62 -10.23 16.36 -18.19
C ASN A 62 -9.22 15.80 -17.19
N PRO A 63 -8.01 16.39 -17.05
CA PRO A 63 -7.00 15.94 -16.09
C PRO A 63 -7.52 15.79 -14.66
N LEU A 64 -8.45 16.64 -14.22
CA LEU A 64 -9.02 16.58 -12.86
C LEU A 64 -9.91 15.35 -12.61
N PHE A 65 -10.37 14.66 -13.66
CA PHE A 65 -11.10 13.40 -13.54
C PHE A 65 -10.21 12.15 -13.59
N ALA A 66 -8.94 12.30 -13.97
CA ALA A 66 -8.02 11.18 -14.00
C ALA A 66 -7.87 10.46 -12.64
N PRO A 67 -7.79 11.18 -11.49
CA PRO A 67 -7.76 10.54 -10.17
C PRO A 67 -8.98 9.67 -9.84
N ILE A 68 -10.14 9.94 -10.43
CA ILE A 68 -11.35 9.13 -10.23
C ILE A 68 -11.22 7.80 -10.99
N ILE A 69 -10.60 7.82 -12.15
CA ILE A 69 -10.44 6.66 -13.02
C ILE A 69 -9.27 5.78 -12.57
N GLU A 70 -8.14 6.38 -12.20
CA GLU A 70 -6.88 5.68 -11.94
C GLU A 70 -6.58 5.48 -10.43
N THR A 71 -7.61 5.46 -9.59
CA THR A 71 -7.47 5.30 -8.12
C THR A 71 -6.74 4.02 -7.69
N HIS A 72 -6.51 3.06 -8.59
CA HIS A 72 -5.67 1.88 -8.31
C HIS A 72 -4.23 2.24 -7.91
N VAL A 73 -3.72 3.40 -8.30
CA VAL A 73 -2.41 3.96 -7.91
C VAL A 73 -2.24 3.98 -6.37
N PHE A 74 -3.32 4.11 -5.62
CA PHE A 74 -3.25 4.13 -4.15
C PHE A 74 -2.84 2.79 -3.52
N VAL A 75 -2.86 1.67 -4.23
CA VAL A 75 -2.26 0.40 -3.79
C VAL A 75 -0.75 0.56 -3.63
N THR A 76 -0.10 1.30 -4.53
CA THR A 76 1.35 1.57 -4.45
C THR A 76 1.71 2.40 -3.21
N VAL A 77 0.81 3.27 -2.72
CA VAL A 77 1.00 4.01 -1.46
C VAL A 77 1.14 3.06 -0.27
N PHE A 78 0.38 1.96 -0.20
CA PHE A 78 0.53 0.97 0.88
C PHE A 78 1.91 0.33 0.90
N PHE A 79 2.44 -0.05 -0.25
CA PHE A 79 3.77 -0.66 -0.35
C PHE A 79 4.87 0.32 0.04
N ILE A 80 4.77 1.57 -0.41
CA ILE A 80 5.70 2.64 -0.03
C ILE A 80 5.65 2.89 1.47
N VAL A 81 4.46 3.05 2.04
CA VAL A 81 4.28 3.31 3.49
C VAL A 81 4.80 2.13 4.31
N SER A 82 4.64 0.88 3.85
CA SER A 82 5.21 -0.30 4.51
C SER A 82 6.74 -0.25 4.50
N GLY A 83 7.38 -0.06 3.36
CA GLY A 83 8.84 0.09 3.27
C GLY A 83 9.37 1.24 4.11
N PHE A 84 8.66 2.36 4.11
CA PHE A 84 8.98 3.57 4.86
C PHE A 84 8.93 3.33 6.38
N ILE A 85 7.80 2.83 6.90
CA ILE A 85 7.60 2.62 8.34
C ILE A 85 8.60 1.59 8.89
N PHE A 86 8.77 0.45 8.20
CA PHE A 86 9.69 -0.57 8.68
C PHE A 86 11.13 -0.08 8.71
N THR A 87 11.53 0.75 7.76
CA THR A 87 12.84 1.37 7.77
C THR A 87 13.00 2.34 8.95
N LEU A 88 12.02 3.17 9.23
CA LEU A 88 12.07 4.06 10.41
C LEU A 88 12.16 3.27 11.72
N VAL A 89 11.52 2.09 11.79
CA VAL A 89 11.58 1.21 12.97
C VAL A 89 12.95 0.52 13.08
N GLY A 90 13.46 -0.03 11.99
CA GLY A 90 14.60 -0.96 12.01
C GLY A 90 15.97 -0.33 11.76
N PHE A 91 16.03 0.87 11.15
CA PHE A 91 17.29 1.49 10.79
C PHE A 91 18.12 1.87 12.03
N GLY A 92 19.37 1.40 12.07
CA GLY A 92 20.28 1.63 13.20
C GLY A 92 19.92 0.85 14.46
N LYS A 93 19.06 -0.16 14.38
CA LYS A 93 18.65 -1.00 15.53
C LYS A 93 18.88 -2.48 15.25
N GLN A 94 18.99 -3.26 16.31
CA GLN A 94 18.94 -4.73 16.22
C GLN A 94 17.49 -5.18 16.12
N LEU A 95 17.21 -6.07 15.16
CA LEU A 95 15.88 -6.57 14.89
C LEU A 95 15.82 -8.06 15.23
N ALA A 96 14.97 -8.43 16.20
CA ALA A 96 14.70 -9.82 16.56
C ALA A 96 13.73 -10.43 15.53
N TYR A 97 14.27 -11.17 14.54
CA TYR A 97 13.53 -11.68 13.39
C TYR A 97 12.26 -12.46 13.76
N GLY A 98 12.33 -13.41 14.68
CA GLY A 98 11.18 -14.22 15.08
C GLY A 98 10.06 -13.37 15.73
N LYS A 99 10.41 -12.40 16.60
CA LYS A 99 9.44 -11.49 17.20
C LYS A 99 8.84 -10.54 16.15
N TYR A 100 9.66 -10.08 15.22
CA TYR A 100 9.20 -9.25 14.09
C TYR A 100 8.18 -10.03 13.25
N LEU A 101 8.54 -11.23 12.77
CA LEU A 101 7.67 -12.04 11.92
C LEU A 101 6.36 -12.42 12.64
N ARG A 102 6.46 -12.84 13.92
CA ARG A 102 5.27 -13.07 14.75
C ARG A 102 4.33 -11.87 14.76
N ASN A 103 4.86 -10.65 14.91
CA ASN A 103 4.03 -9.45 14.90
C ASN A 103 3.37 -9.18 13.53
N ARG A 104 4.01 -9.60 12.42
CA ARG A 104 3.41 -9.50 11.07
C ARG A 104 2.31 -10.54 10.89
N VAL A 105 2.54 -11.78 11.31
CA VAL A 105 1.52 -12.83 11.33
C VAL A 105 0.31 -12.40 12.15
N LEU A 106 0.49 -11.90 13.37
CA LEU A 106 -0.59 -11.39 14.21
C LEU A 106 -1.34 -10.18 13.62
N ARG A 107 -0.71 -9.43 12.73
CA ARG A 107 -1.33 -8.29 12.04
C ARG A 107 -2.18 -8.72 10.85
N VAL A 108 -1.71 -9.72 10.09
CA VAL A 108 -2.24 -10.05 8.76
C VAL A 108 -3.16 -11.27 8.82
N MET A 109 -2.65 -12.39 9.37
CA MET A 109 -3.31 -13.69 9.26
C MET A 109 -4.72 -13.76 9.86
N PRO A 110 -5.00 -13.15 11.03
CA PRO A 110 -6.35 -13.30 11.61
C PRO A 110 -7.44 -12.74 10.71
N VAL A 111 -7.27 -11.51 10.19
CA VAL A 111 -8.26 -10.88 9.29
C VAL A 111 -8.31 -11.60 7.95
N PHE A 112 -7.14 -11.95 7.40
CA PHE A 112 -7.03 -12.67 6.14
C PHE A 112 -7.76 -14.02 6.17
N LEU A 113 -7.49 -14.85 7.19
CA LEU A 113 -8.14 -16.15 7.33
C LEU A 113 -9.63 -16.01 7.62
N THR A 114 -10.03 -15.04 8.43
CA THR A 114 -11.46 -14.76 8.69
C THR A 114 -12.18 -14.42 7.38
N ALA A 115 -11.62 -13.54 6.56
CA ALA A 115 -12.20 -13.20 5.26
C ALA A 115 -12.22 -14.41 4.31
N LEU A 116 -11.15 -15.23 4.30
CA LEU A 116 -11.10 -16.46 3.49
C LEU A 116 -12.21 -17.44 3.89
N PHE A 117 -12.38 -17.71 5.19
CA PHE A 117 -13.45 -18.59 5.68
C PHE A 117 -14.84 -18.04 5.40
N PHE A 118 -15.02 -16.71 5.50
CA PHE A 118 -16.26 -16.07 5.08
C PHE A 118 -16.54 -16.29 3.59
N GLY A 119 -15.52 -16.16 2.74
CA GLY A 119 -15.64 -16.43 1.31
C GLY A 119 -16.03 -17.86 1.01
N ILE A 120 -15.44 -18.84 1.71
CA ILE A 120 -15.81 -20.27 1.57
C ILE A 120 -17.26 -20.50 2.02
N ALA A 121 -17.69 -19.86 3.12
CA ALA A 121 -19.07 -19.99 3.60
C ALA A 121 -20.10 -19.36 2.63
N LEU A 122 -19.73 -18.28 1.93
CA LEU A 122 -20.59 -17.66 0.90
C LEU A 122 -20.62 -18.46 -0.41
N PHE A 123 -19.53 -19.13 -0.76
CA PHE A 123 -19.36 -19.86 -2.02
C PHE A 123 -18.84 -21.28 -1.80
N PRO A 124 -19.58 -22.16 -1.10
CA PRO A 124 -19.11 -23.51 -0.76
C PRO A 124 -18.82 -24.36 -2.00
N ASP A 125 -19.57 -24.17 -3.08
CA ASP A 125 -19.41 -24.90 -4.32
C ASP A 125 -18.10 -24.57 -5.08
N ARG A 126 -17.44 -23.49 -4.72
CA ARG A 126 -16.14 -23.07 -5.29
C ARG A 126 -14.94 -23.52 -4.45
N PHE A 127 -15.18 -24.30 -3.41
CA PHE A 127 -14.13 -24.78 -2.51
C PHE A 127 -13.36 -25.95 -3.14
N GLU A 128 -12.02 -25.80 -3.19
CA GLU A 128 -11.08 -26.83 -3.63
C GLU A 128 -9.91 -26.88 -2.64
N TRP A 129 -9.57 -28.07 -2.12
CA TRP A 129 -8.58 -28.23 -1.04
C TRP A 129 -7.17 -27.76 -1.43
N ASP A 130 -6.70 -28.11 -2.61
CA ASP A 130 -5.40 -27.72 -3.13
C ASP A 130 -5.29 -26.19 -3.26
N ARG A 131 -6.30 -25.56 -3.81
CA ARG A 131 -6.40 -24.11 -3.94
C ARG A 131 -6.55 -23.42 -2.58
N PHE A 132 -7.28 -24.03 -1.65
CA PHE A 132 -7.38 -23.52 -0.29
C PHE A 132 -6.01 -23.49 0.39
N VAL A 133 -5.25 -24.60 0.36
CA VAL A 133 -3.91 -24.66 0.96
C VAL A 133 -2.99 -23.63 0.32
N THR A 134 -3.01 -23.53 -1.01
CA THR A 134 -2.21 -22.54 -1.75
C THR A 134 -2.55 -21.10 -1.34
N THR A 135 -3.84 -20.76 -1.23
CA THR A 135 -4.29 -19.43 -0.81
C THR A 135 -3.95 -19.16 0.65
N ALA A 136 -4.24 -20.11 1.55
CA ALA A 136 -4.02 -19.95 2.99
C ALA A 136 -2.54 -19.80 3.37
N THR A 137 -1.64 -20.33 2.57
CA THR A 137 -0.17 -20.16 2.75
C THR A 137 0.35 -18.80 2.29
N ILE A 138 -0.52 -17.90 1.80
CA ILE A 138 -0.17 -16.56 1.28
C ILE A 138 0.76 -16.60 0.04
N PHE A 139 1.00 -17.74 -0.56
CA PHE A 139 1.73 -17.88 -1.82
C PHE A 139 0.80 -18.19 -3.00
N GLY A 140 -0.50 -18.33 -2.76
CA GLY A 140 -1.48 -18.77 -3.74
C GLY A 140 -1.67 -17.84 -4.93
N ASP A 141 -1.45 -16.55 -4.74
CA ASP A 141 -1.57 -15.61 -5.85
C ASP A 141 -0.36 -15.64 -6.80
N MET A 142 0.66 -16.42 -6.48
CA MET A 142 1.78 -16.70 -7.38
C MET A 142 1.44 -17.73 -8.47
N SER A 143 0.26 -18.32 -8.44
CA SER A 143 -0.15 -19.33 -9.41
C SER A 143 -1.63 -19.18 -9.80
N ALA A 144 -1.99 -19.69 -10.99
CA ALA A 144 -3.40 -19.85 -11.40
C ALA A 144 -4.17 -20.82 -10.48
N ALA A 145 -3.49 -21.43 -9.51
CA ALA A 145 -4.02 -22.41 -8.56
C ALA A 145 -4.56 -21.79 -7.26
N SER A 146 -4.66 -20.47 -7.14
CA SER A 146 -5.29 -19.85 -5.96
C SER A 146 -6.81 -20.03 -5.97
N LEU A 147 -7.38 -20.14 -4.77
CA LEU A 147 -8.82 -20.25 -4.59
C LEU A 147 -9.49 -18.94 -5.05
N ARG A 148 -10.27 -19.02 -6.11
CA ARG A 148 -10.95 -17.88 -6.71
C ARG A 148 -12.38 -17.78 -6.17
N LEU A 149 -12.50 -17.26 -4.95
CA LEU A 149 -13.77 -16.91 -4.33
C LEU A 149 -14.08 -15.43 -4.66
N HIS A 150 -14.26 -15.17 -5.95
CA HIS A 150 -14.65 -13.82 -6.36
C HIS A 150 -16.02 -13.47 -5.75
N PRO A 151 -16.18 -12.28 -5.14
CA PRO A 151 -15.22 -11.16 -5.10
C PRO A 151 -14.23 -11.20 -3.91
N VAL A 152 -14.40 -12.08 -2.92
CA VAL A 152 -13.71 -12.02 -1.62
C VAL A 152 -12.19 -12.07 -1.73
N THR A 153 -11.66 -13.01 -2.55
CA THR A 153 -10.22 -13.23 -2.65
C THR A 153 -9.50 -12.30 -3.63
N THR A 154 -10.22 -11.45 -4.33
CA THR A 154 -9.65 -10.60 -5.39
C THR A 154 -8.56 -9.64 -4.87
N ALA A 155 -8.67 -9.15 -3.62
CA ALA A 155 -7.67 -8.27 -3.03
C ALA A 155 -6.46 -9.00 -2.41
N PHE A 156 -6.48 -10.33 -2.31
CA PHE A 156 -5.50 -11.08 -1.52
C PHE A 156 -4.09 -11.08 -2.12
N TRP A 157 -3.94 -10.81 -3.41
CA TRP A 157 -2.65 -10.70 -4.06
C TRP A 157 -1.72 -9.66 -3.42
N THR A 158 -2.25 -8.52 -2.97
CA THR A 158 -1.43 -7.50 -2.32
C THR A 158 -0.94 -7.94 -0.95
N VAL A 159 -1.76 -8.71 -0.23
CA VAL A 159 -1.38 -9.30 1.06
C VAL A 159 -0.25 -10.30 0.86
N ALA A 160 -0.32 -11.12 -0.20
CA ALA A 160 0.75 -12.04 -0.56
C ALA A 160 2.06 -11.30 -0.87
N VAL A 161 2.00 -10.22 -1.68
CA VAL A 161 3.16 -9.39 -1.98
C VAL A 161 3.72 -8.71 -0.73
N GLU A 162 2.86 -8.16 0.13
CA GLU A 162 3.28 -7.52 1.38
C GLU A 162 3.91 -8.53 2.35
N PHE A 163 3.37 -9.73 2.46
CA PHE A 163 3.92 -10.76 3.33
C PHE A 163 5.28 -11.29 2.84
N GLN A 164 5.46 -11.44 1.54
CA GLN A 164 6.76 -11.76 0.95
C GLN A 164 7.80 -10.68 1.28
N PHE A 165 7.41 -9.40 1.20
CA PHE A 165 8.28 -8.31 1.63
C PHE A 165 8.62 -8.42 3.13
N TYR A 166 7.68 -8.77 4.00
CA TYR A 166 7.97 -8.97 5.43
C TYR A 166 9.04 -10.02 5.68
N LEU A 167 9.07 -11.09 4.90
CA LEU A 167 10.10 -12.15 5.04
C LEU A 167 11.50 -11.61 4.71
N ILE A 168 11.63 -10.78 3.68
CA ILE A 168 12.93 -10.29 3.21
C ILE A 168 13.37 -8.97 3.83
N PHE A 169 12.45 -8.18 4.41
CA PHE A 169 12.76 -6.86 4.97
C PHE A 169 13.92 -6.84 5.97
N PRO A 170 14.05 -7.79 6.94
CA PRO A 170 15.17 -7.79 7.89
C PRO A 170 16.54 -7.88 7.20
N PHE A 171 16.64 -8.56 6.08
CA PHE A 171 17.85 -8.63 5.26
C PHE A 171 18.10 -7.32 4.51
N LEU A 172 17.06 -6.74 3.93
CA LEU A 172 17.13 -5.48 3.21
C LEU A 172 17.60 -4.33 4.13
N ILE A 173 17.04 -4.24 5.35
CA ILE A 173 17.45 -3.20 6.30
C ILE A 173 18.86 -3.41 6.81
N ALA A 174 19.30 -4.66 7.00
CA ALA A 174 20.67 -5.00 7.38
C ALA A 174 21.67 -4.60 6.27
N ILE A 175 21.35 -4.89 5.01
CA ILE A 175 22.13 -4.46 3.84
C ILE A 175 22.21 -2.93 3.80
N MET A 176 21.07 -2.25 3.89
CA MET A 176 21.00 -0.80 3.84
C MET A 176 21.79 -0.14 4.99
N THR A 177 21.76 -0.72 6.19
CA THR A 177 22.49 -0.21 7.37
C THR A 177 23.99 -0.37 7.20
N ARG A 178 24.47 -1.50 6.62
CA ARG A 178 25.90 -1.80 6.47
C ARG A 178 26.53 -1.18 5.22
N GLN A 179 25.83 -1.17 4.11
CA GLN A 179 26.35 -0.81 2.78
C GLN A 179 25.76 0.49 2.22
N GLY A 180 24.84 1.11 2.95
CA GLY A 180 24.13 2.30 2.50
C GLY A 180 23.02 1.99 1.47
N PRO A 181 22.55 3.01 0.71
CA PRO A 181 21.40 2.87 -0.19
C PRO A 181 21.72 2.21 -1.53
N ARG A 182 22.99 2.18 -1.95
CA ARG A 182 23.38 1.70 -3.29
C ARG A 182 22.85 0.31 -3.64
N PRO A 183 22.92 -0.71 -2.75
CA PRO A 183 22.36 -2.02 -3.05
C PRO A 183 20.84 -1.99 -3.34
N LEU A 184 20.08 -1.16 -2.64
CA LEU A 184 18.65 -1.02 -2.89
C LEU A 184 18.39 -0.43 -4.29
N VAL A 185 19.19 0.56 -4.71
CA VAL A 185 19.12 1.13 -6.06
C VAL A 185 19.43 0.07 -7.12
N TRP A 186 20.47 -0.76 -6.90
CA TRP A 186 20.77 -1.88 -7.79
C TRP A 186 19.65 -2.93 -7.84
N MET A 187 18.98 -3.19 -6.72
CA MET A 187 17.80 -4.08 -6.71
C MET A 187 16.63 -3.48 -7.51
N ILE A 188 16.40 -2.16 -7.45
CA ILE A 188 15.41 -1.48 -8.30
C ILE A 188 15.79 -1.62 -9.77
N ALA A 189 17.07 -1.42 -10.12
CA ALA A 189 17.54 -1.62 -11.48
C ALA A 189 17.38 -3.07 -11.95
N LEU A 190 17.60 -4.05 -11.06
CA LEU A 190 17.35 -5.47 -11.33
C LEU A 190 15.86 -5.72 -11.61
N MET A 191 14.93 -5.12 -10.86
CA MET A 191 13.49 -5.24 -11.12
C MET A 191 13.12 -4.66 -12.49
N LEU A 192 13.71 -3.53 -12.88
CA LEU A 192 13.56 -2.97 -14.23
C LEU A 192 14.10 -3.94 -15.31
N GLY A 193 15.27 -4.54 -15.06
CA GLY A 193 15.86 -5.55 -15.94
C GLY A 193 14.96 -6.78 -16.12
N LEU A 194 14.47 -7.34 -15.02
CA LEU A 194 13.55 -8.49 -15.04
C LEU A 194 12.26 -8.17 -15.80
N ARG A 195 11.67 -7.00 -15.58
CA ARG A 195 10.49 -6.54 -16.34
C ARG A 195 10.80 -6.38 -17.83
N THR A 196 11.97 -5.85 -18.16
CA THR A 196 12.40 -5.72 -19.56
C THR A 196 12.49 -7.09 -20.23
N VAL A 197 13.19 -8.03 -19.59
CA VAL A 197 13.31 -9.41 -20.10
C VAL A 197 11.94 -10.05 -20.25
N GLY A 198 11.10 -9.97 -19.22
CA GLY A 198 9.75 -10.52 -19.26
C GLY A 198 8.90 -9.92 -20.35
N PHE A 199 8.97 -8.60 -20.59
CA PHE A 199 8.23 -7.93 -21.65
C PHE A 199 8.55 -8.54 -23.04
N PHE A 200 9.79 -8.94 -23.28
CA PHE A 200 10.20 -9.54 -24.56
C PHE A 200 9.97 -11.05 -24.63
N LEU A 201 9.81 -11.75 -23.50
CA LEU A 201 9.67 -13.21 -23.49
C LEU A 201 8.25 -13.73 -23.69
N GLY A 202 7.21 -12.93 -23.53
CA GLY A 202 5.86 -13.40 -23.81
C GLY A 202 4.73 -12.73 -23.03
N ASP A 203 3.48 -13.01 -23.44
CA ASP A 203 2.29 -12.33 -22.93
C ASP A 203 1.90 -12.73 -21.52
N SER A 204 2.14 -13.98 -21.08
CA SER A 204 1.79 -14.46 -19.74
C SER A 204 2.60 -13.76 -18.64
N ILE A 205 3.82 -13.38 -18.92
CA ILE A 205 4.68 -12.61 -18.02
C ILE A 205 4.28 -11.13 -18.03
N ARG A 206 3.73 -10.62 -19.15
CA ARG A 206 3.28 -9.23 -19.29
C ARG A 206 2.10 -8.89 -18.41
N ASP A 207 1.13 -9.80 -18.21
CA ASP A 207 -0.16 -9.49 -17.60
C ASP A 207 -0.25 -9.75 -16.10
N LEU A 208 0.21 -10.91 -15.64
CA LEU A 208 -0.01 -11.37 -14.27
C LEU A 208 1.20 -11.19 -13.36
N HIS A 209 2.42 -11.40 -13.88
CA HIS A 209 3.63 -11.47 -13.04
C HIS A 209 4.22 -10.12 -12.71
N TYR A 210 3.92 -9.07 -13.49
CA TYR A 210 4.46 -7.72 -13.25
C TYR A 210 3.79 -6.99 -12.10
N TRP A 211 2.49 -7.19 -11.90
CA TRP A 211 1.71 -6.39 -10.97
C TRP A 211 1.46 -7.12 -9.65
N HIS A 212 1.33 -8.44 -9.67
CA HIS A 212 0.85 -9.24 -8.56
C HIS A 212 1.95 -10.02 -7.82
N LEU A 213 3.22 -9.87 -8.20
CA LEU A 213 4.34 -10.55 -7.56
C LEU A 213 5.38 -9.57 -7.03
N ILE A 214 6.20 -10.07 -6.09
CA ILE A 214 7.31 -9.28 -5.52
C ILE A 214 8.25 -8.72 -6.61
N PRO A 215 8.66 -9.45 -7.68
CA PRO A 215 9.49 -8.88 -8.73
C PRO A 215 8.87 -7.67 -9.44
N GLY A 216 7.55 -7.61 -9.51
CA GLY A 216 6.83 -6.48 -10.11
C GLY A 216 6.59 -5.31 -9.16
N ARG A 217 6.72 -5.51 -7.84
CA ARG A 217 6.33 -4.53 -6.82
C ARG A 217 7.38 -4.24 -5.76
N LEU A 218 8.51 -4.97 -5.75
CA LEU A 218 9.57 -4.77 -4.75
C LEU A 218 10.13 -3.35 -4.78
N ASP A 219 10.22 -2.74 -5.94
CA ASP A 219 10.70 -1.37 -6.10
C ASP A 219 9.87 -0.35 -5.30
N ALA A 220 8.55 -0.54 -5.16
CA ALA A 220 7.72 0.34 -4.32
C ALA A 220 8.15 0.30 -2.85
N PHE A 221 8.42 -0.89 -2.31
CA PHE A 221 8.92 -1.03 -0.94
C PHE A 221 10.31 -0.44 -0.78
N LEU A 222 11.22 -0.71 -1.73
CA LEU A 222 12.60 -0.19 -1.72
C LEU A 222 12.62 1.34 -1.82
N ILE A 223 11.76 1.92 -2.67
CA ILE A 223 11.58 3.37 -2.79
C ILE A 223 11.03 3.94 -1.49
N GLY A 224 10.09 3.25 -0.83
CA GLY A 224 9.63 3.59 0.52
C GLY A 224 10.76 3.58 1.55
N MET A 225 11.65 2.58 1.51
CA MET A 225 12.84 2.50 2.37
C MET A 225 13.79 3.67 2.11
N LEU A 226 14.02 4.05 0.85
CA LEU A 226 14.82 5.23 0.49
C LEU A 226 14.15 6.53 0.94
N GLY A 227 12.82 6.61 0.86
CA GLY A 227 12.04 7.75 1.36
C GLY A 227 12.20 7.97 2.88
N ALA A 228 12.31 6.89 3.66
CA ALA A 228 12.56 6.99 5.09
C ALA A 228 13.91 7.69 5.42
N ARG A 229 14.94 7.56 4.56
CA ARG A 229 16.21 8.29 4.71
C ARG A 229 16.02 9.79 4.54
N ILE A 230 15.21 10.20 3.55
CA ILE A 230 14.89 11.61 3.32
C ILE A 230 14.16 12.16 4.55
N TRP A 231 13.21 11.40 5.08
CA TRP A 231 12.49 11.74 6.31
C TRP A 231 13.42 11.92 7.51
N LEU A 232 14.34 10.98 7.76
CA LEU A 232 15.30 11.06 8.88
C LEU A 232 16.14 12.35 8.79
N ARG A 233 16.60 12.70 7.58
CA ARG A 233 17.34 13.96 7.34
C ARG A 233 16.47 15.20 7.51
N TRP A 234 15.26 15.15 6.98
CA TRP A 234 14.31 16.26 7.10
C TRP A 234 13.97 16.57 8.57
N ARG A 235 13.85 15.52 9.40
CA ARG A 235 13.53 15.63 10.83
C ARG A 235 14.74 15.85 11.73
N ASP A 236 15.94 15.98 11.17
CA ASP A 236 17.22 16.07 11.91
C ASP A 236 17.36 14.92 12.93
N ASP A 237 16.90 13.72 12.57
CA ASP A 237 17.02 12.54 13.42
C ASP A 237 18.49 12.16 13.60
N PRO A 238 18.98 11.91 14.84
CA PRO A 238 20.38 11.56 15.09
C PRO A 238 20.88 10.38 14.25
N ARG A 239 19.98 9.46 13.89
CA ARG A 239 20.30 8.31 13.02
C ARG A 239 20.65 8.73 11.59
N ALA A 240 20.30 9.95 11.19
CA ALA A 240 20.67 10.46 9.87
C ALA A 240 22.20 10.56 9.68
N ALA A 241 22.97 10.74 10.73
CA ALA A 241 24.43 10.75 10.69
C ALA A 241 24.99 9.39 10.19
N ALA A 242 24.37 8.28 10.57
CA ALA A 242 24.75 6.94 10.13
C ALA A 242 24.38 6.63 8.65
N LEU A 243 23.62 7.52 8.01
CA LEU A 243 23.27 7.36 6.58
C LEU A 243 24.41 7.80 5.64
N GLY A 244 25.52 8.25 6.17
CA GLY A 244 26.63 8.83 5.42
C GLY A 244 26.33 10.23 4.85
N PRO A 245 27.28 10.83 4.12
CA PRO A 245 27.07 12.14 3.50
C PRO A 245 25.84 12.09 2.59
N GLY A 246 25.02 13.14 2.66
CA GLY A 246 23.80 13.27 1.85
C GLY A 246 24.16 13.43 0.38
N ASP A 247 23.50 12.62 -0.46
CA ASP A 247 23.47 12.96 -1.87
C ASP A 247 22.73 14.30 -2.06
N PRO A 248 23.13 15.11 -3.06
CA PRO A 248 22.56 16.46 -3.27
C PRO A 248 21.04 16.45 -3.45
N LEU A 249 20.49 15.38 -4.08
CA LEU A 249 19.06 15.25 -4.34
C LEU A 249 18.26 15.08 -3.04
N SER A 250 18.68 14.14 -2.17
CA SER A 250 17.97 13.90 -0.90
C SER A 250 18.11 15.11 0.05
N ALA A 251 19.24 15.80 0.03
CA ALA A 251 19.46 17.02 0.82
C ALA A 251 18.57 18.17 0.29
N GLY A 252 18.49 18.35 -1.03
CA GLY A 252 17.65 19.36 -1.68
C GLY A 252 16.17 19.13 -1.38
N LEU A 253 15.71 17.87 -1.49
CA LEU A 253 14.32 17.52 -1.20
C LEU A 253 13.99 17.71 0.30
N ALA A 254 14.85 17.29 1.22
CA ALA A 254 14.66 17.51 2.65
C ALA A 254 14.57 19.01 2.98
N ARG A 255 15.40 19.86 2.33
CA ARG A 255 15.34 21.32 2.47
C ARG A 255 14.02 21.88 1.94
N ALA A 256 13.57 21.47 0.74
CA ALA A 256 12.31 21.94 0.16
C ALA A 256 11.10 21.59 1.05
N LEU A 257 11.04 20.37 1.58
CA LEU A 257 9.99 19.92 2.52
C LEU A 257 9.96 20.76 3.80
N ARG A 258 11.13 21.22 4.28
CA ARG A 258 11.25 22.04 5.48
C ARG A 258 10.86 23.50 5.23
N GLU A 259 11.43 24.11 4.20
CA GLU A 259 11.31 25.53 3.93
C GLU A 259 9.99 25.90 3.23
N ARG A 260 9.49 25.00 2.35
CA ARG A 260 8.33 25.26 1.48
C ARG A 260 7.33 24.09 1.50
N PRO A 261 6.77 23.71 2.67
CA PRO A 261 5.95 22.50 2.80
C PRO A 261 4.71 22.49 1.90
N TRP A 262 3.98 23.60 1.80
CA TRP A 262 2.80 23.70 0.93
C TRP A 262 3.15 23.68 -0.55
N ALA A 263 4.25 24.33 -0.95
CA ALA A 263 4.71 24.26 -2.34
C ALA A 263 5.16 22.83 -2.69
N SER A 264 5.88 22.16 -1.80
CA SER A 264 6.28 20.76 -1.99
C SER A 264 5.08 19.82 -2.11
N PHE A 265 4.05 20.02 -1.27
CA PHE A 265 2.80 19.28 -1.37
C PHE A 265 2.07 19.55 -2.69
N ALA A 266 1.90 20.81 -3.06
CA ALA A 266 1.24 21.19 -4.32
C ALA A 266 1.99 20.63 -5.54
N THR A 267 3.32 20.71 -5.57
CA THR A 267 4.13 20.12 -6.64
C THR A 267 3.92 18.60 -6.71
N ALA A 268 3.94 17.92 -5.57
CA ALA A 268 3.70 16.48 -5.53
C ALA A 268 2.31 16.10 -6.06
N MET A 269 1.27 16.88 -5.73
CA MET A 269 -0.08 16.66 -6.25
C MET A 269 -0.17 16.92 -7.76
N VAL A 270 0.51 17.94 -8.28
CA VAL A 270 0.57 18.19 -9.74
C VAL A 270 1.27 17.03 -10.45
N VAL A 271 2.37 16.50 -9.90
CA VAL A 271 3.09 15.36 -10.47
C VAL A 271 2.23 14.10 -10.43
N LEU A 272 1.50 13.85 -9.33
CA LEU A 272 0.57 12.73 -9.21
C LEU A 272 -0.56 12.86 -10.25
N LEU A 273 -1.18 14.02 -10.36
CA LEU A 273 -2.24 14.30 -11.33
C LEU A 273 -1.75 14.11 -12.78
N ALA A 274 -0.54 14.56 -13.08
CA ALA A 274 0.07 14.37 -14.40
C ALA A 274 0.32 12.88 -14.71
N TRP A 275 0.72 12.11 -13.70
CA TRP A 275 0.90 10.66 -13.82
C TRP A 275 -0.43 9.94 -14.08
N GLU A 276 -1.46 10.23 -13.31
CA GLU A 276 -2.79 9.65 -13.48
C GLU A 276 -3.42 10.05 -14.82
N TRP A 277 -3.20 11.30 -15.23
CA TRP A 277 -3.58 11.75 -16.58
C TRP A 277 -2.87 10.97 -17.67
N PHE A 278 -1.56 10.76 -17.55
CA PHE A 278 -0.78 9.94 -18.49
C PHE A 278 -1.32 8.51 -18.55
N LEU A 279 -1.58 7.87 -17.40
CA LEU A 279 -2.16 6.52 -17.35
C LEU A 279 -3.49 6.46 -18.07
N SER A 280 -4.39 7.37 -17.77
CA SER A 280 -5.71 7.44 -18.39
C SER A 280 -5.63 7.61 -19.92
N GLN A 281 -4.76 8.50 -20.42
CA GLN A 281 -4.60 8.71 -21.87
C GLN A 281 -3.88 7.56 -22.57
N SER A 282 -3.01 6.85 -21.86
CA SER A 282 -2.25 5.72 -22.39
C SER A 282 -3.04 4.41 -22.45
N GLY A 283 -4.33 4.40 -22.08
CA GLY A 283 -5.20 3.23 -22.00
C GLY A 283 -5.11 2.51 -20.66
N GLY A 284 -4.63 3.20 -19.65
CA GLY A 284 -4.67 2.81 -18.24
C GLY A 284 -3.90 1.53 -17.91
N TYR A 285 -4.26 0.98 -16.79
CA TYR A 285 -3.70 -0.26 -16.25
C TYR A 285 -3.79 -1.47 -17.21
N PRO A 286 -4.91 -1.73 -17.93
CA PRO A 286 -5.06 -2.95 -18.72
C PRO A 286 -4.19 -3.00 -19.97
N LYS A 287 -3.84 -1.85 -20.56
CA LYS A 287 -3.17 -1.83 -21.85
C LYS A 287 -1.77 -2.43 -21.82
N GLN A 288 -1.50 -3.33 -22.77
CA GLN A 288 -0.16 -3.85 -23.03
C GLN A 288 0.68 -2.80 -23.75
N ALA A 289 1.75 -2.31 -23.11
CA ALA A 289 2.61 -1.28 -23.69
C ALA A 289 4.04 -1.33 -23.11
N TRP A 290 5.03 -0.95 -23.91
CA TRP A 290 6.44 -0.92 -23.52
C TRP A 290 6.73 -0.02 -22.30
N TRP A 291 5.98 1.06 -22.12
CA TRP A 291 6.14 1.98 -21.01
C TRP A 291 5.85 1.33 -19.64
N LYS A 292 5.15 0.21 -19.62
CA LYS A 292 4.89 -0.55 -18.40
C LYS A 292 6.15 -1.20 -17.79
N ILE A 293 7.23 -1.29 -18.53
CA ILE A 293 8.52 -1.76 -18.00
C ILE A 293 8.96 -0.85 -16.85
N TRP A 294 8.84 0.45 -16.99
CA TRP A 294 9.25 1.43 -15.98
C TRP A 294 8.10 2.00 -15.14
N ALA A 295 6.86 1.77 -15.54
CA ALA A 295 5.68 2.35 -14.91
C ALA A 295 5.59 2.07 -13.40
N PRO A 296 5.77 0.85 -12.86
CA PRO A 296 5.70 0.60 -11.42
C PRO A 296 6.76 1.37 -10.62
N THR A 297 7.97 1.49 -11.14
CA THR A 297 9.05 2.26 -10.50
C THR A 297 8.73 3.76 -10.51
N TRP A 298 8.27 4.28 -11.65
CA TRP A 298 7.90 5.69 -11.79
C TRP A 298 6.71 6.05 -10.90
N GLU A 299 5.66 5.24 -10.93
CA GLU A 299 4.50 5.37 -10.04
C GLU A 299 4.92 5.41 -8.57
N SER A 300 5.86 4.54 -8.19
CA SER A 300 6.38 4.50 -6.83
C SER A 300 7.14 5.78 -6.45
N LEU A 301 7.90 6.37 -7.36
CA LEU A 301 8.56 7.66 -7.13
C LEU A 301 7.54 8.81 -6.99
N VAL A 302 6.53 8.85 -7.85
CA VAL A 302 5.44 9.82 -7.79
C VAL A 302 4.67 9.69 -6.48
N CYS A 303 4.29 8.48 -6.10
CA CYS A 303 3.61 8.22 -4.82
C CYS A 303 4.50 8.56 -3.60
N LEU A 304 5.81 8.30 -3.66
CA LEU A 304 6.73 8.73 -2.60
C LEU A 304 6.75 10.25 -2.45
N LEU A 305 6.79 11.00 -3.56
CA LEU A 305 6.71 12.46 -3.51
C LEU A 305 5.38 12.92 -2.88
N ALA A 306 4.26 12.28 -3.23
CA ALA A 306 2.95 12.55 -2.64
C ALA A 306 2.93 12.26 -1.13
N VAL A 307 3.49 11.13 -0.70
CA VAL A 307 3.63 10.76 0.73
C VAL A 307 4.46 11.80 1.48
N LEU A 308 5.65 12.13 1.00
CA LEU A 308 6.54 13.10 1.66
C LEU A 308 5.94 14.51 1.67
N GLY A 309 5.34 14.94 0.55
CA GLY A 309 4.65 16.23 0.43
C GLY A 309 3.48 16.32 1.42
N TYR A 310 2.65 15.29 1.51
CA TYR A 310 1.57 15.26 2.50
C TYR A 310 2.09 15.30 3.95
N LEU A 311 3.11 14.50 4.26
CA LEU A 311 3.70 14.50 5.60
C LEU A 311 4.26 15.87 6.00
N ALA A 312 4.72 16.69 5.05
CA ALA A 312 5.20 18.04 5.31
C ALA A 312 4.09 19.00 5.78
N VAL A 313 2.84 18.75 5.37
CA VAL A 313 1.68 19.60 5.71
C VAL A 313 0.73 18.94 6.71
N ALA A 314 0.85 17.63 6.98
CA ALA A 314 -0.09 16.86 7.79
C ALA A 314 -0.38 17.48 9.16
N GLY A 315 0.63 18.05 9.83
CA GLY A 315 0.46 18.74 11.10
C GLY A 315 -0.35 20.04 11.02
N LYS A 316 -0.47 20.64 9.83
CA LYS A 316 -1.15 21.90 9.56
C LYS A 316 -2.59 21.74 9.09
N ILE A 317 -3.04 20.51 8.88
CA ILE A 317 -4.41 20.19 8.41
C ILE A 317 -5.40 20.39 9.57
N TRP A 318 -6.60 20.81 9.21
CA TRP A 318 -7.70 21.01 10.16
C TRP A 318 -8.00 19.75 10.99
N ALA A 319 -8.13 19.92 12.31
CA ALA A 319 -8.22 18.82 13.26
C ALA A 319 -9.36 17.81 13.01
N PRO A 320 -10.59 18.19 12.61
CA PRO A 320 -11.63 17.23 12.25
C PRO A 320 -11.21 16.31 11.12
N ILE A 321 -10.63 16.85 10.03
CA ILE A 321 -10.13 16.06 8.90
C ILE A 321 -9.06 15.07 9.37
N LYS A 322 -8.10 15.51 10.17
CA LYS A 322 -7.07 14.64 10.73
C LYS A 322 -7.66 13.50 11.56
N ARG A 323 -8.64 13.80 12.42
CA ARG A 323 -9.30 12.78 13.26
C ARG A 323 -10.03 11.74 12.41
N THR A 324 -10.74 12.17 11.37
CA THR A 324 -11.44 11.28 10.44
C THR A 324 -10.47 10.35 9.75
N PHE A 325 -9.41 10.90 9.13
CA PHE A 325 -8.44 10.06 8.42
C PHE A 325 -7.61 9.18 9.36
N ALA A 326 -7.30 9.61 10.58
CA ALA A 326 -6.66 8.76 11.58
C ALA A 326 -7.58 7.59 12.00
N PHE A 327 -8.87 7.84 12.19
CA PHE A 327 -9.86 6.78 12.47
C PHE A 327 -9.95 5.77 11.32
N LEU A 328 -10.03 6.24 10.08
CA LEU A 328 -10.01 5.38 8.89
C LEU A 328 -8.69 4.61 8.76
N GLY A 329 -7.57 5.23 9.15
CA GLY A 329 -6.25 4.62 9.17
C GLY A 329 -6.12 3.44 10.12
N ASP A 330 -6.75 3.54 11.30
CA ASP A 330 -6.74 2.46 12.30
C ASP A 330 -7.35 1.17 11.73
N MET A 331 -8.44 1.26 10.96
CA MET A 331 -9.13 0.10 10.36
C MET A 331 -8.77 -0.15 8.89
N SER A 332 -7.78 0.56 8.34
CA SER A 332 -7.43 0.52 6.91
C SER A 332 -7.15 -0.88 6.38
N PHE A 333 -6.56 -1.76 7.19
CA PHE A 333 -6.28 -3.13 6.78
C PHE A 333 -7.57 -3.98 6.71
N SER A 334 -8.43 -3.90 7.72
CA SER A 334 -9.76 -4.54 7.68
C SER A 334 -10.58 -4.03 6.49
N THR A 335 -10.57 -2.70 6.24
CA THR A 335 -11.24 -2.09 5.09
C THR A 335 -10.70 -2.67 3.78
N TYR A 336 -9.37 -2.74 3.66
CA TYR A 336 -8.72 -3.25 2.47
C TYR A 336 -9.06 -4.72 2.19
N ILE A 337 -9.08 -5.56 3.21
CA ILE A 337 -9.40 -6.99 3.05
C ILE A 337 -10.88 -7.20 2.70
N CYS A 338 -11.79 -6.44 3.33
CA CYS A 338 -13.22 -6.66 3.21
C CYS A 338 -13.88 -5.91 2.03
N HIS A 339 -13.18 -4.96 1.40
CA HIS A 339 -13.86 -4.06 0.43
C HIS A 339 -14.48 -4.79 -0.78
N PHE A 340 -13.81 -5.80 -1.34
CA PHE A 340 -14.39 -6.55 -2.46
C PHE A 340 -15.63 -7.36 -2.05
N MET A 341 -15.62 -7.92 -0.83
CA MET A 341 -16.79 -8.59 -0.29
C MET A 341 -17.97 -7.62 -0.17
N ILE A 342 -17.72 -6.40 0.34
CA ILE A 342 -18.74 -5.36 0.43
C ILE A 342 -19.21 -4.92 -0.95
N VAL A 343 -18.30 -4.66 -1.86
CA VAL A 343 -18.66 -4.25 -3.23
C VAL A 343 -19.54 -5.33 -3.88
N GLY A 344 -19.14 -6.61 -3.79
CA GLY A 344 -19.91 -7.72 -4.35
C GLY A 344 -21.31 -7.89 -3.73
N LEU A 345 -21.40 -7.81 -2.40
CA LEU A 345 -22.68 -7.99 -1.70
C LEU A 345 -23.62 -6.78 -1.83
N VAL A 346 -23.07 -5.56 -1.86
CA VAL A 346 -23.86 -4.31 -1.81
C VAL A 346 -24.07 -3.72 -3.20
N ILE A 347 -23.02 -3.63 -3.99
CA ILE A 347 -23.14 -3.10 -5.37
C ILE A 347 -23.56 -4.20 -6.34
N GLY A 348 -23.07 -5.42 -6.14
CA GLY A 348 -23.28 -6.57 -7.01
C GLY A 348 -22.01 -7.01 -7.72
N ASP A 349 -22.15 -8.02 -8.59
CA ASP A 349 -21.09 -8.50 -9.46
C ASP A 349 -21.58 -8.55 -10.90
N PRO A 350 -21.04 -7.73 -11.82
CA PRO A 350 -21.47 -7.74 -13.21
C PRO A 350 -21.18 -9.04 -13.95
N LEU A 351 -20.27 -9.88 -13.41
CA LEU A 351 -19.93 -11.20 -13.95
C LEU A 351 -20.75 -12.33 -13.33
N ASP A 352 -21.41 -12.10 -12.21
CA ASP A 352 -22.19 -13.09 -11.47
C ASP A 352 -23.48 -12.49 -10.90
N ARG A 353 -24.29 -11.89 -11.78
CA ARG A 353 -25.52 -11.18 -11.39
C ARG A 353 -26.58 -12.06 -10.76
N GLU A 354 -26.56 -13.36 -11.07
CA GLU A 354 -27.52 -14.32 -10.53
C GLU A 354 -27.32 -14.52 -9.03
N HIS A 355 -26.07 -14.70 -8.60
CA HIS A 355 -25.73 -14.89 -7.18
C HIS A 355 -25.48 -13.58 -6.43
N MET A 356 -25.13 -12.50 -7.17
CA MET A 356 -24.83 -11.20 -6.61
C MET A 356 -25.54 -10.06 -7.37
N PRO A 357 -26.87 -9.96 -7.22
CA PRO A 357 -27.64 -8.92 -7.92
C PRO A 357 -27.38 -7.51 -7.41
N GLY A 358 -26.84 -7.38 -6.16
CA GLY A 358 -26.60 -6.09 -5.52
C GLY A 358 -27.87 -5.37 -5.04
N LEU A 359 -27.65 -4.24 -4.36
CA LEU A 359 -28.70 -3.40 -3.79
C LEU A 359 -28.62 -1.94 -4.33
N MET A 360 -28.13 -1.78 -5.54
CA MET A 360 -27.87 -0.47 -6.11
C MET A 360 -29.14 0.41 -6.17
N LEU A 361 -28.95 1.69 -5.87
CA LEU A 361 -30.01 2.69 -6.00
C LEU A 361 -30.19 3.04 -7.48
N PRO A 362 -31.43 3.03 -7.98
CA PRO A 362 -31.70 3.25 -9.40
C PRO A 362 -31.73 4.74 -9.77
N PHE A 363 -30.65 5.49 -9.51
CA PHE A 363 -30.58 6.91 -9.81
C PHE A 363 -30.84 7.21 -11.29
N HIS A 364 -30.40 6.32 -12.21
CA HIS A 364 -30.68 6.46 -13.64
C HIS A 364 -32.20 6.40 -13.98
N GLN A 365 -33.00 5.74 -13.13
CA GLN A 365 -34.46 5.74 -13.27
C GLN A 365 -35.09 6.97 -12.64
N TRP A 366 -34.58 7.41 -11.47
CA TRP A 366 -35.11 8.59 -10.74
C TRP A 366 -34.70 9.89 -11.41
N TRP A 367 -33.56 9.92 -12.07
CA TRP A 367 -33.01 11.07 -12.77
C TRP A 367 -32.63 10.70 -14.22
N PRO A 368 -33.58 10.67 -15.15
CA PRO A 368 -33.32 10.42 -16.56
C PRO A 368 -32.27 11.41 -17.10
N GLY A 369 -31.19 10.87 -17.68
CA GLY A 369 -30.08 11.68 -18.19
C GLY A 369 -28.95 11.92 -17.20
N ILE A 370 -28.98 11.33 -15.98
CA ILE A 370 -27.82 11.33 -15.10
C ILE A 370 -26.60 10.72 -15.82
N HIS A 371 -25.46 11.39 -15.68
CA HIS A 371 -24.21 10.87 -16.28
C HIS A 371 -23.81 9.54 -15.62
N PRO A 372 -23.46 8.47 -16.37
CA PRO A 372 -23.13 7.15 -15.81
C PRO A 372 -22.09 7.16 -14.70
N MET A 373 -21.04 7.99 -14.84
CA MET A 373 -20.01 8.12 -13.80
C MET A 373 -20.55 8.76 -12.52
N LEU A 374 -21.53 9.65 -12.61
CA LEU A 374 -22.16 10.25 -11.43
C LEU A 374 -23.05 9.24 -10.71
N ASP A 375 -23.86 8.46 -11.45
CA ASP A 375 -24.64 7.35 -10.89
C ASP A 375 -23.75 6.34 -10.15
N ALA A 376 -22.67 5.88 -10.79
CA ALA A 376 -21.71 4.96 -10.18
C ALA A 376 -21.03 5.56 -8.94
N THR A 377 -20.67 6.86 -8.99
CA THR A 377 -20.09 7.57 -7.84
C THR A 377 -21.06 7.63 -6.68
N LEU A 378 -22.33 8.00 -6.92
CA LEU A 378 -23.36 8.09 -5.88
C LEU A 378 -23.62 6.72 -5.23
N ASN A 379 -23.77 5.66 -6.03
CA ASN A 379 -23.94 4.30 -5.49
C ASN A 379 -22.74 3.89 -4.63
N THR A 380 -21.52 4.17 -5.08
CA THR A 380 -20.31 3.86 -4.30
C THR A 380 -20.27 4.62 -2.98
N LEU A 381 -20.52 5.95 -3.01
CA LEU A 381 -20.42 6.79 -1.82
C LEU A 381 -21.57 6.56 -0.83
N LEU A 382 -22.78 6.30 -1.31
CA LEU A 382 -23.96 6.19 -0.47
C LEU A 382 -24.24 4.76 0.02
N LEU A 383 -23.76 3.75 -0.69
CA LEU A 383 -23.98 2.35 -0.31
C LEU A 383 -22.67 1.65 0.10
N ALA A 384 -21.68 1.59 -0.80
CA ALA A 384 -20.47 0.82 -0.52
C ALA A 384 -19.65 1.42 0.64
N PHE A 385 -19.51 2.74 0.72
CA PHE A 385 -18.75 3.40 1.79
C PHE A 385 -19.32 3.16 3.18
N PRO A 386 -20.61 3.44 3.48
CA PRO A 386 -21.17 3.16 4.80
C PRO A 386 -21.11 1.69 5.17
N ALA A 387 -21.42 0.79 4.24
CA ALA A 387 -21.37 -0.66 4.46
C ALA A 387 -19.92 -1.11 4.75
N ALA A 388 -18.94 -0.58 4.03
CA ALA A 388 -17.53 -0.88 4.24
C ALA A 388 -17.04 -0.36 5.60
N ILE A 389 -17.44 0.83 6.02
CA ILE A 389 -17.11 1.35 7.37
C ILE A 389 -17.66 0.43 8.44
N LEU A 390 -18.93 0.03 8.35
CA LEU A 390 -19.58 -0.84 9.34
C LEU A 390 -18.89 -2.22 9.42
N LEU A 391 -18.68 -2.86 8.29
CA LEU A 391 -18.03 -4.18 8.27
C LEU A 391 -16.56 -4.09 8.72
N SER A 392 -15.85 -3.05 8.29
CA SER A 392 -14.46 -2.82 8.71
C SER A 392 -14.35 -2.60 10.21
N LEU A 393 -15.28 -1.87 10.82
CA LEU A 393 -15.35 -1.69 12.26
C LEU A 393 -15.60 -3.02 12.99
N LEU A 394 -16.48 -3.87 12.45
CA LEU A 394 -16.72 -5.20 13.01
C LEU A 394 -15.44 -6.04 12.96
N PHE A 395 -14.81 -6.17 11.78
CA PHE A 395 -13.58 -6.95 11.62
C PHE A 395 -12.42 -6.39 12.44
N PHE A 396 -12.28 -5.06 12.48
CA PHE A 396 -11.25 -4.40 13.29
C PHE A 396 -11.40 -4.69 14.77
N ASN A 397 -12.61 -4.52 15.33
CA ASN A 397 -12.82 -4.70 16.77
C ASN A 397 -12.89 -6.18 17.19
N ALA A 398 -13.53 -7.04 16.39
CA ALA A 398 -13.72 -8.45 16.73
C ALA A 398 -12.48 -9.32 16.42
N VAL A 399 -11.73 -8.98 15.36
CA VAL A 399 -10.62 -9.82 14.86
C VAL A 399 -9.30 -9.09 14.97
N GLU A 400 -9.09 -7.98 14.26
CA GLU A 400 -7.78 -7.36 14.10
C GLU A 400 -7.20 -6.85 15.43
N ARG A 401 -7.97 -6.06 16.15
CA ARG A 401 -7.55 -5.40 17.39
C ARG A 401 -7.17 -6.37 18.52
N PRO A 402 -7.90 -7.47 18.80
CA PRO A 402 -7.49 -8.46 19.80
C PRO A 402 -6.13 -9.06 19.52
N PHE A 403 -5.86 -9.48 18.29
CA PHE A 403 -4.58 -10.05 17.91
C PHE A 403 -3.44 -9.02 17.92
N MET A 404 -3.73 -7.76 17.57
CA MET A 404 -2.74 -6.69 17.64
C MET A 404 -2.27 -6.40 19.07
N ARG A 405 -3.07 -6.66 20.09
CA ARG A 405 -2.67 -6.52 21.51
C ARG A 405 -1.63 -7.53 21.94
N LEU A 406 -1.50 -8.67 21.25
CA LEU A 406 -0.52 -9.72 21.52
C LEU A 406 0.87 -9.40 20.93
N ARG A 407 1.03 -8.29 20.22
CA ARG A 407 2.32 -7.88 19.65
C ARG A 407 3.30 -7.48 20.74
N THR A 408 4.59 -7.69 20.45
CA THR A 408 5.68 -7.40 21.38
C THR A 408 6.72 -6.48 20.75
N ARG A 409 7.56 -5.85 21.56
CA ARG A 409 8.71 -5.10 21.04
C ARG A 409 9.72 -6.07 20.41
N TYR A 410 10.20 -5.74 19.21
CA TYR A 410 11.11 -6.57 18.41
C TYR A 410 12.39 -5.84 17.97
N VAL A 411 12.53 -4.56 18.34
CA VAL A 411 13.75 -3.78 18.11
C VAL A 411 14.39 -3.40 19.44
N SER A 412 15.72 -3.41 19.47
CA SER A 412 16.54 -2.90 20.57
C SER A 412 17.61 -1.96 20.02
N ASP A 413 18.00 -1.01 20.82
CA ASP A 413 19.10 -0.11 20.48
C ASP A 413 20.40 -0.92 20.41
N VAL A 414 21.24 -0.62 19.45
CA VAL A 414 22.59 -1.20 19.38
C VAL A 414 23.37 -0.65 20.55
N GLY A 415 23.73 -1.50 21.53
CA GLY A 415 24.53 -1.07 22.68
C GLY A 415 25.83 -0.42 22.19
N VAL A 416 26.24 0.66 22.84
CA VAL A 416 27.42 1.49 22.50
C VAL A 416 28.71 0.67 22.34
N GLY A 417 28.80 -0.52 22.96
CA GLY A 417 29.95 -1.42 22.87
C GLY A 417 30.15 -2.12 21.51
N VAL A 418 29.09 -2.34 20.71
CA VAL A 418 29.22 -3.01 19.40
C VAL A 418 29.64 -2.02 18.31
N ALA A 419 29.25 -0.76 18.44
CA ALA A 419 29.67 0.30 17.52
C ALA A 419 31.17 0.65 17.68
N ALA A 420 31.69 0.60 18.90
CA ALA A 420 33.11 0.83 19.19
C ALA A 420 34.01 -0.30 18.62
N ASN A 421 33.57 -1.58 18.69
CA ASN A 421 34.33 -2.69 18.13
C ASN A 421 34.27 -2.74 16.59
N ALA A 422 33.24 -2.26 15.94
CA ALA A 422 33.19 -2.13 14.48
C ALA A 422 34.13 -1.04 13.98
N ALA A 423 34.24 0.08 14.69
CA ALA A 423 35.16 1.16 14.37
C ALA A 423 36.64 0.79 14.66
N ALA A 424 36.90 0.03 15.71
CA ALA A 424 38.25 -0.43 16.05
C ALA A 424 38.83 -1.47 15.06
N ASN A 425 37.96 -2.35 14.49
CA ASN A 425 38.37 -3.30 13.46
C ASN A 425 38.65 -2.68 12.08
N THR A 426 38.16 -1.48 11.81
CA THR A 426 38.45 -0.76 10.56
C THR A 426 39.72 0.08 10.66
N SER A 427 40.21 0.41 11.86
CA SER A 427 41.44 1.20 12.09
C SER A 427 42.68 0.31 12.34
N GLY A 428 42.52 -1.00 12.53
CA GLY A 428 43.62 -1.94 12.83
C GLY A 428 44.28 -2.62 11.64
N GLY A 429 43.89 -2.32 10.41
CA GLY A 429 44.37 -2.98 9.18
C GLY A 429 45.49 -2.26 8.43
N GLY A 430 46.19 -1.34 9.05
CA GLY A 430 47.30 -0.61 8.41
C GLY A 430 48.55 -0.58 9.22
N GLY A 431 49.35 -1.66 9.22
CA GLY A 431 50.63 -1.62 9.86
C GLY A 431 51.43 -2.95 9.82
N SER A 432 52.45 -2.93 9.02
CA SER A 432 53.63 -3.77 8.91
C SER A 432 53.67 -4.81 7.80
N ALA A 433 54.27 -4.41 6.70
CA ALA A 433 55.15 -5.26 5.93
C ALA A 433 56.42 -4.45 5.65
N SER A 434 57.44 -4.72 6.44
CA SER A 434 58.85 -4.44 6.09
C SER A 434 59.44 -5.72 5.53
#